data_c1069912fdfbde72e298fbf1b9760c6d
#
_entry.id   c1069912fdfbde72e298fbf1b9760c6d
#
_cell.length_a   1.000
_cell.length_b   1.000
_cell.length_c   1.000
_cell.angle_alpha   90.00
_cell.angle_beta   90.00
_cell.angle_gamma   90.00
#
_symmetry.space_group_name_H-M   'P 1'
#
loop_
_entity.id
_entity.type
_entity.pdbx_description
1 polymer ?
#
loop_
_entity_poly.entity_id
_entity_poly.type
_entity_poly.pdbx_seq_one_letter_code
_entity_poly.pdbx_strand_id
1 'polypeptide(L)'
;MAPIEGCGLALYSVEGARSGLDLTALAETYSGLLFRVAYSVLRSRAEAEDVVQDVFVRILKGSPDLLTVRDLRVWLIRIAWNLSIDRRRRIRPEQIDEDFAKSLVATNAPADEALGDAQRMKAVLRELEKLPRAERQVLLLSTVEELETPEVAKVLGRSESAVRALLFRARTRLRERLDRGEGK
;
A
#
# COMPACT_ATOMS: atom_id res chain seq x y z
N MET A 1 15.68 29.19 -38.26
CA MET A 1 16.28 28.27 -37.28
C MET A 1 16.31 29.04 -35.95
N ALA A 2 15.27 28.88 -35.16
CA ALA A 2 15.12 29.56 -33.88
C ALA A 2 15.05 28.49 -32.77
N PRO A 3 15.76 28.67 -31.66
CA PRO A 3 15.77 27.68 -30.56
C PRO A 3 14.49 27.77 -29.75
N ILE A 4 13.93 26.62 -29.42
CA ILE A 4 12.84 26.46 -28.47
C ILE A 4 13.39 26.68 -27.05
N GLU A 5 13.12 27.84 -26.48
CA GLU A 5 13.44 28.13 -25.09
C GLU A 5 12.58 27.30 -24.15
N GLY A 6 13.26 26.79 -23.13
CA GLY A 6 12.80 25.81 -22.18
C GLY A 6 11.59 26.23 -21.38
N CYS A 7 10.77 25.23 -21.13
CA CYS A 7 9.75 25.24 -20.11
C CYS A 7 10.44 25.35 -18.74
N GLY A 8 10.50 26.57 -18.22
CA GLY A 8 11.04 26.85 -16.89
C GLY A 8 10.20 26.18 -15.82
N LEU A 9 10.73 25.12 -15.25
CA LEU A 9 10.31 24.65 -13.93
C LEU A 9 10.58 25.80 -12.95
N ALA A 10 9.51 26.54 -12.61
CA ALA A 10 9.53 27.48 -11.52
C ALA A 10 9.89 26.72 -10.25
N LEU A 11 11.15 26.82 -9.86
CA LEU A 11 11.60 26.48 -8.51
C LEU A 11 10.82 27.34 -7.53
N TYR A 12 9.70 26.83 -7.03
CA TYR A 12 9.10 27.35 -5.81
C TYR A 12 10.10 27.08 -4.69
N SER A 13 10.90 28.09 -4.39
CA SER A 13 11.65 28.16 -3.15
C SER A 13 10.64 28.15 -2.02
N VAL A 14 10.39 26.99 -1.42
CA VAL A 14 9.67 26.88 -0.16
C VAL A 14 10.64 27.33 0.93
N GLU A 15 10.76 28.63 1.10
CA GLU A 15 11.32 29.24 2.31
C GLU A 15 10.38 28.94 3.47
N GLY A 16 10.72 27.94 4.23
CA GLY A 16 9.97 27.47 5.39
C GLY A 16 10.44 26.10 5.81
N ALA A 17 11.75 25.84 5.70
CA ALA A 17 12.39 24.65 6.21
C ALA A 17 12.16 24.52 7.72
N ARG A 18 11.06 23.90 8.11
CA ARG A 18 10.90 23.29 9.43
C ARG A 18 11.56 21.93 9.40
N SER A 19 12.76 21.90 9.95
CA SER A 19 13.49 20.72 10.45
C SER A 19 13.71 19.58 9.46
N GLY A 20 14.88 19.55 8.81
CA GLY A 20 15.71 18.33 8.60
C GLY A 20 15.13 17.10 7.90
N LEU A 21 13.88 17.06 7.51
CA LEU A 21 13.29 15.95 6.82
C LEU A 21 13.44 16.14 5.31
N ASP A 22 14.27 15.31 4.69
CA ASP A 22 14.35 15.25 3.24
C ASP A 22 13.09 14.57 2.68
N LEU A 23 12.17 15.40 2.18
CA LEU A 23 10.93 14.93 1.58
C LEU A 23 11.17 14.03 0.36
N THR A 24 12.25 14.26 -0.35
CA THR A 24 12.65 13.46 -1.51
C THR A 24 13.04 12.07 -1.05
N ALA A 25 13.89 11.96 -0.04
CA ALA A 25 14.28 10.68 0.55
C ALA A 25 13.08 9.93 1.15
N LEU A 26 12.13 10.64 1.77
CA LEU A 26 10.87 10.03 2.25
C LEU A 26 10.02 9.52 1.09
N ALA A 27 9.89 10.30 0.03
CA ALA A 27 9.11 9.88 -1.14
C ALA A 27 9.74 8.65 -1.81
N GLU A 28 11.04 8.64 -2.01
CA GLU A 28 11.76 7.48 -2.56
C GLU A 28 11.59 6.24 -1.70
N THR A 29 11.67 6.38 -0.38
CA THR A 29 11.59 5.25 0.56
C THR A 29 10.18 4.70 0.70
N TYR A 30 9.16 5.57 0.77
CA TYR A 30 7.82 5.16 1.20
C TYR A 30 6.76 5.16 0.11
N SER A 31 6.97 5.76 -1.09
CA SER A 31 5.93 5.82 -2.12
C SER A 31 5.42 4.44 -2.54
N GLY A 32 6.32 3.49 -2.75
CA GLY A 32 5.94 2.12 -3.13
C GLY A 32 5.10 1.42 -2.06
N LEU A 33 5.47 1.57 -0.79
CA LEU A 33 4.72 1.06 0.35
C LEU A 33 3.32 1.67 0.42
N LEU A 34 3.25 3.00 0.37
CA LEU A 34 1.98 3.74 0.46
C LEU A 34 1.06 3.43 -0.71
N PHE A 35 1.63 3.28 -1.92
CA PHE A 35 0.90 2.85 -3.11
C PHE A 35 0.27 1.46 -2.91
N ARG A 36 1.03 0.46 -2.46
CA ARG A 36 0.49 -0.89 -2.21
C ARG A 36 -0.65 -0.87 -1.19
N VAL A 37 -0.48 -0.11 -0.09
CA VAL A 37 -1.52 0.06 0.92
C VAL A 37 -2.78 0.69 0.32
N ALA A 38 -2.64 1.79 -0.40
CA ALA A 38 -3.75 2.49 -1.04
C ALA A 38 -4.44 1.61 -2.08
N TYR A 39 -3.67 0.96 -2.94
CA TYR A 39 -4.20 0.07 -3.97
C TYR A 39 -4.94 -1.13 -3.40
N SER A 40 -4.48 -1.70 -2.28
CA SER A 40 -5.19 -2.79 -1.60
C SER A 40 -6.62 -2.45 -1.20
N VAL A 41 -6.89 -1.16 -0.99
CA VAL A 41 -8.20 -0.63 -0.62
C VAL A 41 -9.00 -0.18 -1.84
N LEU A 42 -8.38 0.58 -2.74
CA LEU A 42 -9.04 1.33 -3.83
C LEU A 42 -9.22 0.50 -5.09
N ARG A 43 -8.25 -0.37 -5.41
CA ARG A 43 -8.24 -1.19 -6.64
C ARG A 43 -8.21 -0.37 -7.93
N SER A 44 -7.78 0.86 -7.87
CA SER A 44 -7.54 1.78 -8.97
C SER A 44 -6.14 2.36 -8.83
N ARG A 45 -5.34 2.26 -9.89
CA ARG A 45 -3.96 2.76 -9.91
C ARG A 45 -3.93 4.28 -9.74
N ALA A 46 -4.74 4.97 -10.54
CA ALA A 46 -4.82 6.43 -10.49
C ALA A 46 -5.20 6.93 -9.09
N GLU A 47 -6.22 6.33 -8.47
CA GLU A 47 -6.67 6.70 -7.14
C GLU A 47 -5.62 6.37 -6.06
N ALA A 48 -4.85 5.29 -6.23
CA ALA A 48 -3.78 4.94 -5.31
C ALA A 48 -2.59 5.92 -5.42
N GLU A 49 -2.22 6.32 -6.64
CA GLU A 49 -1.20 7.35 -6.91
C GLU A 49 -1.60 8.69 -6.30
N ASP A 50 -2.86 9.09 -6.45
CA ASP A 50 -3.40 10.31 -5.85
C ASP A 50 -3.34 10.26 -4.32
N VAL A 51 -3.65 9.12 -3.69
CA VAL A 51 -3.52 8.97 -2.23
C VAL A 51 -2.07 9.13 -1.79
N VAL A 52 -1.11 8.59 -2.53
CA VAL A 52 0.31 8.79 -2.23
C VAL A 52 0.67 10.27 -2.26
N GLN A 53 0.23 10.99 -3.28
CA GLN A 53 0.43 12.45 -3.38
C GLN A 53 -0.24 13.18 -2.21
N ASP A 54 -1.48 12.84 -1.88
CA ASP A 54 -2.23 13.44 -0.76
C ASP A 54 -1.52 13.24 0.59
N VAL A 55 -0.87 12.09 0.81
CA VAL A 55 -0.05 11.83 2.00
C VAL A 55 1.09 12.83 2.09
N PHE A 56 1.88 13.02 1.01
CA PHE A 56 3.01 13.96 1.01
C PHE A 56 2.56 15.41 1.08
N VAL A 57 1.48 15.78 0.41
CA VAL A 57 0.87 17.12 0.55
C VAL A 57 0.44 17.39 1.99
N ARG A 58 -0.09 16.38 2.69
CA ARG A 58 -0.48 16.52 4.09
C ARG A 58 0.72 16.70 5.01
N ILE A 59 1.83 16.02 4.74
CA ILE A 59 3.09 16.20 5.44
C ILE A 59 3.60 17.64 5.25
N LEU A 60 3.59 18.15 4.03
CA LEU A 60 4.02 19.50 3.69
C LEU A 60 3.19 20.60 4.36
N LYS A 61 1.87 20.41 4.44
CA LYS A 61 0.93 21.38 5.03
C LYS A 61 0.99 21.49 6.56
N GLY A 62 1.89 20.77 7.21
CA GLY A 62 2.10 20.90 8.66
C GLY A 62 1.39 19.83 9.48
N SER A 63 1.53 18.60 9.09
CA SER A 63 1.34 17.48 10.01
C SER A 63 2.17 17.68 11.28
N PRO A 64 1.73 17.12 12.41
CA PRO A 64 2.44 17.26 13.69
C PRO A 64 3.92 16.92 13.51
N ASP A 65 4.74 17.58 14.29
CA ASP A 65 6.18 17.44 14.27
C ASP A 65 6.59 15.96 14.06
N LEU A 66 7.05 15.67 12.83
CA LEU A 66 7.43 14.31 12.45
C LEU A 66 8.52 13.73 13.34
N LEU A 67 9.26 14.61 14.03
CA LEU A 67 10.26 14.24 15.04
C LEU A 67 9.62 13.64 16.30
N THR A 68 8.34 13.85 16.55
CA THR A 68 7.61 13.28 17.68
C THR A 68 6.96 11.93 17.35
N VAL A 69 6.94 11.54 16.07
CA VAL A 69 6.36 10.29 15.61
C VAL A 69 7.31 9.14 15.94
N ARG A 70 6.92 8.26 16.87
CA ARG A 70 7.74 7.11 17.29
C ARG A 70 8.02 6.12 16.16
N ASP A 71 7.06 5.93 15.26
CA ASP A 71 7.13 5.01 14.14
C ASP A 71 6.54 5.69 12.89
N LEU A 72 7.43 6.29 12.12
CA LEU A 72 7.08 7.03 10.92
C LEU A 72 6.42 6.13 9.87
N ARG A 73 6.90 4.89 9.73
CA ARG A 73 6.36 3.92 8.76
C ARG A 73 4.89 3.61 9.06
N VAL A 74 4.60 3.20 10.29
CA VAL A 74 3.22 2.89 10.73
C VAL A 74 2.32 4.11 10.64
N TRP A 75 2.83 5.28 10.97
CA TRP A 75 2.09 6.53 10.89
C TRP A 75 1.72 6.89 9.45
N LEU A 76 2.67 6.78 8.51
CA LEU A 76 2.43 7.01 7.08
C LEU A 76 1.40 6.01 6.51
N ILE A 77 1.55 4.73 6.83
CA ILE A 77 0.59 3.69 6.44
C ILE A 77 -0.81 4.03 6.95
N ARG A 78 -0.93 4.48 8.20
CA ARG A 78 -2.23 4.86 8.77
C ARG A 78 -2.86 6.04 8.03
N ILE A 79 -2.07 7.04 7.63
CA ILE A 79 -2.59 8.16 6.83
C ILE A 79 -3.08 7.66 5.47
N ALA A 80 -2.26 6.91 4.74
CA ALA A 80 -2.63 6.37 3.44
C ALA A 80 -3.87 5.47 3.53
N TRP A 81 -3.95 4.65 4.57
CA TRP A 81 -5.11 3.81 4.86
C TRP A 81 -6.39 4.63 5.04
N ASN A 82 -6.35 5.64 5.92
CA ASN A 82 -7.52 6.48 6.21
C ASN A 82 -7.97 7.25 4.95
N LEU A 83 -7.03 7.85 4.21
CA LEU A 83 -7.34 8.53 2.95
C LEU A 83 -7.98 7.56 1.94
N SER A 84 -7.46 6.35 1.83
CA SER A 84 -7.99 5.32 0.93
C SER A 84 -9.40 4.88 1.32
N ILE A 85 -9.68 4.72 2.61
CA ILE A 85 -11.02 4.39 3.10
C ILE A 85 -12.01 5.50 2.79
N ASP A 86 -11.64 6.75 3.04
CA ASP A 86 -12.49 7.91 2.79
C ASP A 86 -12.76 8.09 1.29
N ARG A 87 -11.72 7.92 0.47
CA ARG A 87 -11.85 7.99 -0.98
C ARG A 87 -12.74 6.88 -1.54
N ARG A 88 -12.56 5.64 -1.07
CA ARG A 88 -13.40 4.51 -1.46
C ARG A 88 -14.88 4.68 -1.10
N ARG A 89 -15.22 5.38 -0.05
CA ARG A 89 -16.62 5.70 0.29
C ARG A 89 -17.28 6.57 -0.77
N ARG A 90 -16.49 7.33 -1.53
CA ARG A 90 -16.95 8.26 -2.58
C ARG A 90 -17.00 7.62 -3.96
N ILE A 91 -16.23 6.57 -4.20
CA ILE A 91 -16.02 5.96 -5.52
C ILE A 91 -16.59 4.54 -5.54
N ARG A 92 -17.26 4.16 -6.65
CA ARG A 92 -17.61 2.76 -6.92
C ARG A 92 -16.34 1.99 -7.31
N PRO A 93 -16.14 0.75 -6.83
CA PRO A 93 -14.95 -0.02 -7.16
C PRO A 93 -14.93 -0.38 -8.66
N GLU A 94 -13.85 -0.04 -9.35
CA GLU A 94 -13.49 -0.54 -10.67
C GLU A 94 -12.89 -1.96 -10.58
N GLN A 95 -12.90 -2.66 -11.71
CA GLN A 95 -12.30 -4.01 -11.81
C GLN A 95 -10.78 -3.94 -11.67
N ILE A 96 -10.22 -5.05 -11.21
CA ILE A 96 -8.81 -5.16 -10.82
C ILE A 96 -7.88 -5.03 -12.02
N ASP A 97 -6.83 -4.23 -11.85
CA ASP A 97 -5.75 -4.06 -12.80
C ASP A 97 -4.73 -5.22 -12.67
N GLU A 98 -4.46 -5.91 -13.81
CA GLU A 98 -3.50 -7.04 -13.85
C GLU A 98 -2.05 -6.60 -13.56
N ASP A 99 -1.74 -5.33 -13.71
CA ASP A 99 -0.39 -4.79 -13.48
C ASP A 99 0.00 -4.77 -11.99
N PHE A 100 -0.97 -4.74 -11.08
CA PHE A 100 -0.68 -4.86 -9.65
C PHE A 100 -0.16 -6.25 -9.27
N ALA A 101 -0.68 -7.30 -9.90
CA ALA A 101 -0.18 -8.66 -9.69
C ALA A 101 1.31 -8.75 -10.06
N LYS A 102 1.73 -8.05 -11.11
CA LYS A 102 3.14 -7.99 -11.55
C LYS A 102 4.02 -7.21 -10.57
N SER A 103 3.51 -6.13 -9.97
CA SER A 103 4.27 -5.31 -9.02
C SER A 103 4.57 -6.02 -7.69
N LEU A 104 3.71 -6.95 -7.28
CA LEU A 104 3.93 -7.77 -6.07
C LEU A 104 4.97 -8.87 -6.31
N VAL A 105 5.11 -9.35 -7.57
CA VAL A 105 6.07 -10.40 -7.95
C VAL A 105 7.48 -9.84 -8.16
N ALA A 106 7.61 -8.56 -8.55
CA ALA A 106 8.89 -7.96 -8.94
C ALA A 106 9.90 -7.80 -7.79
N THR A 107 9.53 -8.11 -6.55
CA THR A 107 10.36 -7.75 -5.41
C THR A 107 11.49 -8.74 -5.11
N ASN A 108 11.46 -10.04 -5.52
CA ASN A 108 12.52 -10.99 -5.09
C ASN A 108 12.64 -12.34 -5.85
N ALA A 109 12.62 -12.44 -7.18
CA ALA A 109 12.86 -13.74 -7.82
C ALA A 109 13.89 -13.72 -8.96
N PRO A 110 14.81 -14.73 -9.03
CA PRO A 110 15.69 -14.94 -10.18
C PRO A 110 14.88 -15.43 -11.40
N ALA A 111 15.37 -15.11 -12.61
CA ALA A 111 14.62 -15.14 -13.87
C ALA A 111 14.14 -16.53 -14.37
N ASP A 112 14.73 -17.63 -13.96
CA ASP A 112 14.42 -18.97 -14.50
C ASP A 112 13.34 -19.76 -13.74
N GLU A 113 13.09 -19.46 -12.46
CA GLU A 113 11.96 -19.99 -11.68
C GLU A 113 10.68 -19.14 -11.84
N ALA A 114 10.80 -17.99 -12.48
CA ALA A 114 9.79 -16.92 -12.49
C ALA A 114 8.46 -17.30 -13.15
N LEU A 115 8.41 -18.27 -14.07
CA LEU A 115 7.16 -18.64 -14.77
C LEU A 115 6.22 -19.48 -13.89
N GLY A 116 6.77 -20.44 -13.16
CA GLY A 116 6.01 -21.28 -12.23
C GLY A 116 5.56 -20.48 -11.00
N ASP A 117 6.45 -19.66 -10.46
CA ASP A 117 6.16 -18.83 -9.30
C ASP A 117 5.19 -17.67 -9.63
N ALA A 118 5.27 -17.10 -10.84
CA ALA A 118 4.30 -16.11 -11.30
C ALA A 118 2.88 -16.71 -11.43
N GLN A 119 2.76 -17.95 -11.90
CA GLN A 119 1.46 -18.64 -11.98
C GLN A 119 0.91 -18.97 -10.58
N ARG A 120 1.74 -19.45 -9.67
CA ARG A 120 1.39 -19.70 -8.27
C ARG A 120 0.98 -18.41 -7.58
N MET A 121 1.75 -17.34 -7.76
CA MET A 121 1.41 -16.03 -7.20
C MET A 121 0.08 -15.50 -7.74
N LYS A 122 -0.20 -15.63 -9.04
CA LYS A 122 -1.51 -15.28 -9.61
C LYS A 122 -2.64 -16.07 -8.99
N ALA A 123 -2.44 -17.37 -8.73
CA ALA A 123 -3.42 -18.21 -8.07
C ALA A 123 -3.68 -17.73 -6.63
N VAL A 124 -2.63 -17.47 -5.85
CA VAL A 124 -2.72 -16.93 -4.49
C VAL A 124 -3.47 -15.59 -4.49
N LEU A 125 -3.14 -14.68 -5.40
CA LEU A 125 -3.79 -13.38 -5.50
C LEU A 125 -5.28 -13.50 -5.82
N ARG A 126 -5.67 -14.41 -6.74
CA ARG A 126 -7.09 -14.67 -7.04
C ARG A 126 -7.85 -15.20 -5.82
N GLU A 127 -7.24 -16.08 -5.03
CA GLU A 127 -7.88 -16.60 -3.83
C GLU A 127 -7.94 -15.56 -2.69
N LEU A 128 -6.91 -14.71 -2.57
CA LEU A 128 -6.92 -13.55 -1.68
C LEU A 128 -8.10 -12.59 -1.97
N GLU A 129 -8.43 -12.41 -3.25
CA GLU A 129 -9.53 -11.53 -3.65
C GLU A 129 -10.89 -12.02 -3.20
N LYS A 130 -11.05 -13.33 -3.12
CA LYS A 130 -12.29 -13.99 -2.67
C LYS A 130 -12.45 -13.96 -1.14
N LEU A 131 -11.42 -13.54 -0.39
CA LEU A 131 -11.52 -13.40 1.05
C LEU A 131 -12.40 -12.20 1.44
N PRO A 132 -13.11 -12.29 2.59
CA PRO A 132 -13.76 -11.14 3.18
C PRO A 132 -12.78 -9.97 3.33
N ARG A 133 -13.25 -8.75 3.04
CA ARG A 133 -12.41 -7.55 3.01
C ARG A 133 -11.51 -7.40 4.23
N ALA A 134 -12.06 -7.55 5.44
CA ALA A 134 -11.29 -7.38 6.67
C ALA A 134 -10.18 -8.43 6.82
N GLU A 135 -10.42 -9.67 6.38
CA GLU A 135 -9.44 -10.75 6.41
C GLU A 135 -8.32 -10.53 5.41
N ARG A 136 -8.68 -10.12 4.18
CA ARG A 136 -7.70 -9.76 3.16
C ARG A 136 -6.81 -8.59 3.59
N GLN A 137 -7.39 -7.55 4.19
CA GLN A 137 -6.66 -6.38 4.66
C GLN A 137 -5.64 -6.70 5.74
N VAL A 138 -6.00 -7.49 6.74
CA VAL A 138 -5.05 -7.89 7.79
C VAL A 138 -3.93 -8.75 7.24
N LEU A 139 -4.22 -9.64 6.27
CA LEU A 139 -3.18 -10.43 5.60
C LEU A 139 -2.20 -9.55 4.84
N LEU A 140 -2.68 -8.62 4.02
CA LEU A 140 -1.82 -7.73 3.24
C LEU A 140 -0.92 -6.90 4.14
N LEU A 141 -1.47 -6.26 5.17
CA LEU A 141 -0.67 -5.46 6.10
C LEU A 141 0.35 -6.30 6.88
N SER A 142 -0.02 -7.52 7.29
CA SER A 142 0.89 -8.37 8.07
C SER A 142 1.92 -9.12 7.24
N THR A 143 1.58 -9.52 6.00
CA THR A 143 2.45 -10.39 5.20
C THR A 143 3.25 -9.61 4.15
N VAL A 144 2.61 -8.67 3.46
CA VAL A 144 3.26 -7.89 2.39
C VAL A 144 4.00 -6.69 2.96
N GLU A 145 3.39 -6.04 3.95
CA GLU A 145 3.99 -4.87 4.60
C GLU A 145 4.69 -5.21 5.92
N GLU A 146 4.78 -6.48 6.26
CA GLU A 146 5.52 -7.00 7.43
C GLU A 146 5.19 -6.28 8.75
N LEU A 147 3.94 -5.80 8.88
CA LEU A 147 3.50 -5.15 10.10
C LEU A 147 3.19 -6.18 11.20
N GLU A 148 3.64 -5.89 12.39
CA GLU A 148 3.29 -6.65 13.58
C GLU A 148 1.82 -6.46 13.97
N THR A 149 1.26 -7.41 14.72
CA THR A 149 -0.14 -7.35 15.16
C THR A 149 -0.53 -6.03 15.84
N PRO A 150 0.28 -5.45 16.75
CA PRO A 150 -0.03 -4.15 17.36
C PRO A 150 -0.07 -3.00 16.32
N GLU A 151 0.80 -3.06 15.32
CA GLU A 151 0.87 -2.05 14.26
C GLU A 151 -0.35 -2.13 13.34
N VAL A 152 -0.70 -3.35 12.91
CA VAL A 152 -1.93 -3.60 12.13
C VAL A 152 -3.16 -3.13 12.91
N ALA A 153 -3.20 -3.37 14.22
CA ALA A 153 -4.28 -2.90 15.09
C ALA A 153 -4.39 -1.37 15.08
N LYS A 154 -3.26 -0.66 15.19
CA LYS A 154 -3.20 0.81 15.11
C LYS A 154 -3.66 1.33 13.74
N VAL A 155 -3.20 0.72 12.64
CA VAL A 155 -3.58 1.10 11.27
C VAL A 155 -5.08 0.93 11.05
N LEU A 156 -5.63 -0.22 11.44
CA LEU A 156 -7.03 -0.56 11.21
C LEU A 156 -8.01 0.03 12.25
N GLY A 157 -7.51 0.63 13.33
CA GLY A 157 -8.35 1.09 14.44
C GLY A 157 -9.08 -0.06 15.14
N ARG A 158 -8.42 -1.22 15.33
CA ARG A 158 -8.97 -2.43 15.93
C ARG A 158 -8.16 -2.86 17.16
N SER A 159 -8.73 -3.74 17.98
CA SER A 159 -7.96 -4.39 19.04
C SER A 159 -7.02 -5.47 18.46
N GLU A 160 -5.90 -5.72 19.12
CA GLU A 160 -4.97 -6.77 18.71
C GLU A 160 -5.63 -8.17 18.70
N SER A 161 -6.53 -8.44 19.64
CA SER A 161 -7.28 -9.69 19.68
C SER A 161 -8.16 -9.86 18.44
N ALA A 162 -8.82 -8.78 17.98
CA ALA A 162 -9.60 -8.80 16.75
C ALA A 162 -8.71 -9.02 15.51
N VAL A 163 -7.53 -8.40 15.48
CA VAL A 163 -6.54 -8.61 14.40
C VAL A 163 -6.06 -10.05 14.37
N ARG A 164 -5.67 -10.63 15.53
CA ARG A 164 -5.28 -12.04 15.61
C ARG A 164 -6.37 -12.98 15.12
N ALA A 165 -7.62 -12.75 15.53
CA ALA A 165 -8.75 -13.55 15.09
C ALA A 165 -9.00 -13.43 13.57
N LEU A 166 -8.84 -12.22 12.99
CA LEU A 166 -8.95 -12.00 11.56
C LEU A 166 -7.82 -12.70 10.79
N LEU A 167 -6.58 -12.59 11.25
CA LEU A 167 -5.43 -13.27 10.65
C LEU A 167 -5.59 -14.79 10.66
N PHE A 168 -6.03 -15.35 11.77
CA PHE A 168 -6.29 -16.79 11.87
C PHE A 168 -7.33 -17.23 10.82
N ARG A 169 -8.50 -16.58 10.78
CA ARG A 169 -9.54 -16.92 9.80
C ARG A 169 -9.08 -16.74 8.36
N ALA A 170 -8.36 -15.65 8.09
CA ALA A 170 -7.84 -15.36 6.77
C ALA A 170 -6.88 -16.45 6.27
N ARG A 171 -5.93 -16.86 7.12
CA ARG A 171 -4.95 -17.92 6.81
C ARG A 171 -5.62 -19.27 6.61
N THR A 172 -6.59 -19.63 7.46
CA THR A 172 -7.36 -20.86 7.34
C THR A 172 -8.13 -20.92 6.03
N ARG A 173 -8.90 -19.87 5.73
CA ARG A 173 -9.66 -19.80 4.48
C ARG A 173 -8.80 -19.80 3.23
N LEU A 174 -7.68 -19.08 3.27
CA LEU A 174 -6.76 -19.05 2.12
C LEU A 174 -6.17 -20.43 1.86
N ARG A 175 -5.71 -21.14 2.91
CA ARG A 175 -5.21 -22.50 2.81
C ARG A 175 -6.25 -23.43 2.21
N GLU A 176 -7.47 -23.48 2.77
CA GLU A 176 -8.55 -24.32 2.27
C GLU A 176 -8.94 -24.05 0.81
N ARG A 177 -8.73 -22.83 0.33
CA ARG A 177 -9.01 -22.47 -1.06
C ARG A 177 -7.88 -22.90 -2.00
N LEU A 178 -6.64 -22.75 -1.57
CA LEU A 178 -5.47 -23.19 -2.33
C LEU A 178 -5.45 -24.72 -2.47
N ASP A 179 -5.69 -25.46 -1.37
CA ASP A 179 -5.76 -26.92 -1.37
C ASP A 179 -6.85 -27.44 -2.35
N ARG A 180 -8.00 -26.74 -2.43
CA ARG A 180 -9.06 -27.06 -3.40
C ARG A 180 -8.71 -26.69 -4.83
N GLY A 181 -7.83 -25.74 -5.04
CA GLY A 181 -7.37 -25.30 -6.37
C GLY A 181 -6.32 -26.20 -6.98
N GLU A 182 -5.50 -26.86 -6.17
CA GLU A 182 -4.46 -27.79 -6.62
C GLU A 182 -5.01 -29.21 -6.95
N GLY A 183 -6.24 -29.50 -6.53
CA GLY A 183 -6.90 -30.77 -6.77
C GLY A 183 -7.71 -30.86 -8.07
N LYS A 184 -7.58 -29.93 -8.99
CA LYS A 184 -8.21 -29.90 -10.31
C LYS A 184 -7.15 -29.78 -11.41
#